data_ba789ee12ec35374599244a425353e6c
#
_entry.id   ba789ee12ec35374599244a425353e6c
#
_cell.length_a   1.000
_cell.length_b   1.000
_cell.length_c   1.000
_cell.angle_alpha   90.00
_cell.angle_beta   90.00
_cell.angle_gamma   90.00
#
_symmetry.space_group_name_H-M   'P 1'
#
loop_
_entity.id
_entity.type
_entity.pdbx_description
1 polymer ?
#
loop_
_entity_poly.entity_id
_entity_poly.type
_entity_poly.pdbx_seq_one_letter_code
_entity_poly.pdbx_strand_id
1 'polypeptide(L)'
;MLKNAQCIQFLRSNIHTDSKNGIVSSIANLLAPRSTSLPPFRHVVQIGDPTLRQISKPADINRIQSVEIQKLINNMKIVLKKYDAFGISAPQLGMPVTIFALQCTKEQISGTNDSDVAQRGMVETPFKVFINPKVKIIGNSHTEEREGCCSMNQYSAIVSRHKELIVSGYNELGEHVKWHAQDWNARIVQHEMDHLNGSLFTDKMQPAESLAFDYWKLVNVREGDFRLSFGGYRGWRQYSYITPILIMIPILPLILILVK
;
A
#
# COMPACT_ATOMS: atom_id res chain seq x y z
N MET A 1 11.45 -5.39 22.83
CA MET A 1 12.52 -5.93 21.97
C MET A 1 13.29 -7.13 22.53
N LEU A 2 13.22 -7.43 23.82
CA LEU A 2 14.02 -8.51 24.44
C LEU A 2 13.40 -9.94 24.35
N LYS A 3 12.10 -10.07 24.06
CA LYS A 3 11.44 -11.40 24.04
C LYS A 3 11.72 -12.23 22.77
N ASN A 4 12.06 -11.60 21.65
CA ASN A 4 12.33 -12.34 20.40
C ASN A 4 13.73 -12.97 20.35
N ALA A 5 14.71 -12.37 21.02
CA ALA A 5 16.07 -12.93 21.07
C ALA A 5 16.14 -14.20 21.92
N GLN A 6 15.40 -14.23 23.04
CA GLN A 6 15.35 -15.40 23.91
C GLN A 6 14.61 -16.59 23.27
N CYS A 7 13.56 -16.33 22.48
CA CYS A 7 12.84 -17.39 21.78
C CYS A 7 13.70 -18.04 20.67
N ILE A 8 14.50 -17.24 19.96
CA ILE A 8 15.44 -17.75 18.93
C ILE A 8 16.60 -18.52 19.59
N GLN A 9 17.06 -18.08 20.76
CA GLN A 9 18.13 -18.75 21.49
C GLN A 9 17.65 -20.08 22.10
N PHE A 10 16.41 -20.15 22.62
CA PHE A 10 15.77 -21.36 23.10
C PHE A 10 15.58 -22.40 21.99
N LEU A 11 15.21 -21.97 20.79
CA LEU A 11 15.08 -22.87 19.63
C LEU A 11 16.45 -23.39 19.15
N ARG A 12 17.51 -22.60 19.26
CA ARG A 12 18.88 -23.03 18.89
C ARG A 12 19.49 -24.02 19.87
N SER A 13 19.17 -23.96 21.15
CA SER A 13 19.74 -24.84 22.18
C SER A 13 19.11 -26.22 22.26
N ASN A 14 17.92 -26.41 21.66
CA ASN A 14 17.18 -27.66 21.73
C ASN A 14 17.15 -28.48 20.43
N ILE A 15 17.88 -28.04 19.39
CA ILE A 15 18.01 -28.82 18.15
C ILE A 15 19.25 -29.68 18.24
N HIS A 16 19.13 -30.86 18.77
CA HIS A 16 20.10 -31.95 18.59
C HIS A 16 20.08 -32.33 17.10
N THR A 17 21.23 -32.19 16.45
CA THR A 17 21.45 -32.58 15.06
C THR A 17 21.39 -34.09 14.90
N ASP A 18 20.24 -34.59 14.52
CA ASP A 18 20.11 -35.93 13.98
C ASP A 18 19.96 -35.86 12.47
N SER A 19 20.92 -36.45 11.77
CA SER A 19 21.25 -36.23 10.36
C SER A 19 20.32 -36.91 9.33
N LYS A 20 19.06 -37.18 9.66
CA LYS A 20 18.13 -37.92 8.78
C LYS A 20 16.79 -37.28 8.46
N ASN A 21 16.50 -36.09 8.89
CA ASN A 21 15.17 -35.49 8.62
C ASN A 21 15.23 -34.26 7.76
N GLY A 22 15.00 -34.39 6.46
CA GLY A 22 14.84 -33.32 5.47
C GLY A 22 13.71 -32.30 5.81
N ILE A 23 12.84 -32.61 6.76
CA ILE A 23 11.76 -31.73 7.25
C ILE A 23 12.34 -30.58 8.10
N VAL A 24 13.32 -30.86 8.96
CA VAL A 24 13.94 -29.83 9.84
C VAL A 24 14.76 -28.84 9.02
N SER A 25 15.47 -29.30 7.99
CA SER A 25 16.19 -28.41 7.07
C SER A 25 15.22 -27.55 6.21
N SER A 26 14.06 -28.10 5.85
CA SER A 26 13.02 -27.35 5.13
C SER A 26 12.37 -26.28 6.01
N ILE A 27 12.12 -26.55 7.28
CA ILE A 27 11.61 -25.58 8.25
C ILE A 27 12.68 -24.52 8.57
N ALA A 28 13.94 -24.91 8.73
CA ALA A 28 15.04 -23.97 8.95
C ALA A 28 15.24 -23.04 7.74
N ASN A 29 15.09 -23.54 6.52
CA ASN A 29 15.11 -22.73 5.30
C ASN A 29 13.87 -21.83 5.13
N LEU A 30 12.73 -22.24 5.69
CA LEU A 30 11.52 -21.41 5.72
C LEU A 30 11.62 -20.27 6.73
N LEU A 31 12.35 -20.49 7.83
CA LEU A 31 12.59 -19.54 8.92
C LEU A 31 13.89 -18.75 8.75
N ALA A 32 14.79 -19.18 7.86
CA ALA A 32 15.99 -18.40 7.53
C ALA A 32 15.56 -17.05 6.93
N PRO A 33 16.10 -15.92 7.40
CA PRO A 33 15.86 -14.65 6.76
C PRO A 33 16.32 -14.78 5.30
N ARG A 34 15.36 -14.78 4.36
CA ARG A 34 15.68 -14.65 2.94
C ARG A 34 16.57 -13.43 2.82
N SER A 35 17.64 -13.52 2.02
CA SER A 35 18.58 -12.44 1.79
C SER A 35 17.82 -11.11 1.73
N THR A 36 18.14 -10.20 2.63
CA THR A 36 17.49 -8.88 2.69
C THR A 36 17.78 -8.17 1.38
N SER A 37 16.77 -8.06 0.52
CA SER A 37 16.89 -7.24 -0.69
C SER A 37 17.19 -5.81 -0.25
N LEU A 38 18.17 -5.17 -0.88
CA LEU A 38 18.45 -3.76 -0.62
C LEU A 38 17.43 -2.88 -1.34
N PRO A 39 17.04 -1.73 -0.73
CA PRO A 39 16.20 -0.76 -1.42
C PRO A 39 16.87 -0.26 -2.72
N PRO A 40 16.09 0.25 -3.69
CA PRO A 40 14.64 0.36 -3.66
C PRO A 40 13.92 -0.97 -3.83
N PHE A 41 12.95 -1.24 -2.94
CA PHE A 41 12.20 -2.48 -2.94
C PHE A 41 11.18 -2.54 -4.09
N ARG A 42 10.70 -3.76 -4.43
CA ARG A 42 9.54 -4.04 -5.29
C ARG A 42 8.30 -4.43 -4.48
N HIS A 43 8.27 -4.03 -3.23
CA HIS A 43 7.14 -4.15 -2.31
C HIS A 43 7.08 -2.90 -1.45
N VAL A 44 5.96 -2.71 -0.79
CA VAL A 44 5.74 -1.55 0.09
C VAL A 44 6.12 -1.93 1.52
N VAL A 45 7.00 -1.13 2.13
CA VAL A 45 7.33 -1.29 3.56
C VAL A 45 6.10 -0.95 4.41
N GLN A 46 5.92 -1.68 5.49
CA GLN A 46 4.76 -1.56 6.35
C GLN A 46 5.03 -0.65 7.55
N ILE A 47 3.96 -0.14 8.16
CA ILE A 47 4.03 0.64 9.39
C ILE A 47 4.88 -0.08 10.44
N GLY A 48 5.76 0.66 11.10
CA GLY A 48 6.81 0.13 11.98
C GLY A 48 8.20 0.19 11.35
N ASP A 49 8.30 0.28 10.01
CA ASP A 49 9.57 0.58 9.35
C ASP A 49 9.96 2.04 9.62
N PRO A 50 11.16 2.30 10.15
CA PRO A 50 11.58 3.65 10.50
C PRO A 50 11.69 4.59 9.30
N THR A 51 11.85 4.06 8.08
CA THR A 51 11.92 4.87 6.84
C THR A 51 10.65 5.69 6.62
N LEU A 52 9.49 5.15 7.03
CA LEU A 52 8.20 5.86 6.90
C LEU A 52 8.05 7.07 7.83
N ARG A 53 8.91 7.18 8.82
CA ARG A 53 8.89 8.27 9.81
C ARG A 53 10.07 9.24 9.67
N GLN A 54 10.88 9.07 8.63
CA GLN A 54 11.98 9.96 8.32
C GLN A 54 11.53 11.07 7.38
N ILE A 55 12.02 12.28 7.60
CA ILE A 55 11.93 13.36 6.62
C ILE A 55 12.87 13.01 5.46
N SER A 56 12.32 12.93 4.27
CA SER A 56 13.05 12.59 3.05
C SER A 56 14.06 13.67 2.68
N LYS A 57 15.22 13.23 2.19
CA LYS A 57 16.27 14.14 1.70
C LYS A 57 16.02 14.51 0.24
N PRO A 58 16.32 15.73 -0.18
CA PRO A 58 16.23 16.11 -1.58
C PRO A 58 17.08 15.20 -2.47
N ALA A 59 16.55 14.83 -3.63
CA ALA A 59 17.30 14.15 -4.66
C ALA A 59 18.28 15.12 -5.35
N ASP A 60 19.47 14.64 -5.70
CA ASP A 60 20.40 15.43 -6.52
C ASP A 60 19.86 15.52 -7.96
N ILE A 61 19.55 16.74 -8.39
CA ILE A 61 18.96 17.03 -9.71
C ILE A 61 19.88 16.55 -10.84
N ASN A 62 21.18 16.68 -10.67
CA ASN A 62 22.17 16.27 -11.67
C ASN A 62 22.22 14.73 -11.83
N ARG A 63 21.66 14.00 -10.88
CA ARG A 63 21.65 12.53 -10.86
C ARG A 63 20.30 11.91 -11.21
N ILE A 64 19.34 12.69 -11.68
CA ILE A 64 18.00 12.17 -12.03
C ILE A 64 18.13 11.03 -13.05
N GLN A 65 19.03 11.13 -14.03
CA GLN A 65 19.27 10.10 -15.04
C GLN A 65 20.19 8.96 -14.56
N SER A 66 20.61 8.95 -13.29
CA SER A 66 21.41 7.85 -12.76
C SER A 66 20.62 6.54 -12.71
N VAL A 67 21.33 5.43 -12.77
CA VAL A 67 20.75 4.08 -12.70
C VAL A 67 19.92 3.90 -11.43
N GLU A 68 20.34 4.47 -10.31
CA GLU A 68 19.67 4.34 -9.02
C GLU A 68 18.31 5.02 -9.01
N ILE A 69 18.26 6.28 -9.48
CA ILE A 69 16.99 7.05 -9.53
C ILE A 69 16.03 6.44 -10.56
N GLN A 70 16.53 6.08 -11.75
CA GLN A 70 15.70 5.44 -12.77
C GLN A 70 15.19 4.06 -12.33
N LYS A 71 16.00 3.30 -11.60
CA LYS A 71 15.57 2.05 -10.97
C LYS A 71 14.46 2.27 -9.94
N LEU A 72 14.58 3.31 -9.10
CA LEU A 72 13.55 3.67 -8.13
C LEU A 72 12.24 4.02 -8.84
N ILE A 73 12.27 4.89 -9.85
CA ILE A 73 11.08 5.29 -10.62
C ILE A 73 10.43 4.07 -11.30
N ASN A 74 11.23 3.18 -11.88
CA ASN A 74 10.71 1.95 -12.47
C ASN A 74 10.06 1.03 -11.42
N ASN A 75 10.66 0.90 -10.23
CA ASN A 75 10.06 0.15 -9.14
C ASN A 75 8.74 0.80 -8.66
N MET A 76 8.63 2.13 -8.64
CA MET A 76 7.37 2.83 -8.37
C MET A 76 6.28 2.44 -9.36
N LYS A 77 6.56 2.41 -10.67
CA LYS A 77 5.61 1.94 -11.69
C LYS A 77 5.14 0.49 -11.43
N ILE A 78 6.10 -0.39 -11.12
CA ILE A 78 5.81 -1.81 -10.82
C ILE A 78 4.91 -1.92 -9.57
N VAL A 79 5.22 -1.16 -8.52
CA VAL A 79 4.50 -1.19 -7.25
C VAL A 79 3.10 -0.60 -7.40
N LEU A 80 2.93 0.54 -8.07
CA LEU A 80 1.62 1.11 -8.36
C LEU A 80 0.70 0.08 -9.04
N LYS A 81 1.21 -0.59 -10.08
CA LYS A 81 0.46 -1.63 -10.79
C LYS A 81 0.19 -2.85 -9.90
N LYS A 82 1.20 -3.32 -9.16
CA LYS A 82 1.10 -4.52 -8.32
C LYS A 82 0.09 -4.37 -7.18
N TYR A 83 0.03 -3.18 -6.59
CA TYR A 83 -0.85 -2.89 -5.44
C TYR A 83 -2.15 -2.20 -5.85
N ASP A 84 -2.36 -1.96 -7.15
CA ASP A 84 -3.48 -1.18 -7.70
C ASP A 84 -3.62 0.18 -6.99
N ALA A 85 -2.47 0.82 -6.73
CA ALA A 85 -2.37 2.03 -5.95
C ALA A 85 -2.48 3.28 -6.83
N PHE A 86 -3.04 4.36 -6.26
CA PHE A 86 -3.14 5.66 -6.94
C PHE A 86 -1.88 6.50 -6.78
N GLY A 87 -1.16 6.32 -5.67
CA GLY A 87 0.09 7.01 -5.35
C GLY A 87 1.09 6.11 -4.66
N ILE A 88 2.36 6.48 -4.74
CA ILE A 88 3.48 5.82 -4.06
C ILE A 88 4.63 6.80 -3.89
N SER A 89 5.23 6.80 -2.71
CA SER A 89 6.41 7.61 -2.40
C SER A 89 7.68 6.77 -2.22
N ALA A 90 8.83 7.36 -2.41
CA ALA A 90 10.12 6.68 -2.27
C ALA A 90 10.37 6.08 -0.87
N PRO A 91 9.98 6.73 0.25
CA PRO A 91 10.05 6.13 1.57
C PRO A 91 9.32 4.78 1.67
N GLN A 92 8.19 4.62 0.98
CA GLN A 92 7.44 3.35 0.97
C GLN A 92 8.18 2.22 0.23
N LEU A 93 9.19 2.55 -0.58
CA LEU A 93 10.09 1.59 -1.19
C LEU A 93 11.44 1.46 -0.45
N GLY A 94 11.53 1.99 0.78
CA GLY A 94 12.72 1.96 1.62
C GLY A 94 13.77 3.02 1.29
N MET A 95 13.42 4.03 0.50
CA MET A 95 14.32 5.11 0.06
C MET A 95 13.85 6.46 0.60
N PRO A 96 14.45 7.03 1.67
CA PRO A 96 14.04 8.31 2.22
C PRO A 96 14.54 9.49 1.37
N VAL A 97 14.10 9.55 0.11
CA VAL A 97 14.41 10.59 -0.87
C VAL A 97 13.12 11.25 -1.34
N THR A 98 13.18 12.55 -1.65
CA THR A 98 12.02 13.37 -1.95
C THR A 98 11.51 13.11 -3.38
N ILE A 99 10.86 11.96 -3.58
CA ILE A 99 10.27 11.52 -4.85
C ILE A 99 8.95 10.82 -4.57
N PHE A 100 7.91 11.17 -5.32
CA PHE A 100 6.68 10.39 -5.37
C PHE A 100 6.17 10.23 -6.80
N ALA A 101 5.32 9.24 -7.01
CA ALA A 101 4.63 9.02 -8.27
C ALA A 101 3.15 8.77 -8.03
N LEU A 102 2.32 9.09 -9.04
CA LEU A 102 0.89 8.83 -9.01
C LEU A 102 0.35 8.46 -10.39
N GLN A 103 -0.81 7.84 -10.39
CA GLN A 103 -1.63 7.57 -11.57
C GLN A 103 -3.09 7.33 -11.14
N CYS A 104 -4.02 7.53 -12.08
CA CYS A 104 -5.39 7.07 -11.96
C CYS A 104 -5.79 6.50 -13.31
N THR A 105 -5.87 5.17 -13.42
CA THR A 105 -6.12 4.50 -14.70
C THR A 105 -7.62 4.36 -14.98
N LYS A 106 -7.99 4.14 -16.24
CA LYS A 106 -9.39 3.84 -16.61
C LYS A 106 -9.93 2.63 -15.87
N GLU A 107 -9.09 1.60 -15.70
CA GLU A 107 -9.45 0.38 -14.99
C GLU A 107 -9.75 0.66 -13.52
N GLN A 108 -8.98 1.54 -12.86
CA GLN A 108 -9.21 1.96 -11.49
C GLN A 108 -10.54 2.72 -11.37
N ILE A 109 -10.82 3.64 -12.28
CA ILE A 109 -12.09 4.37 -12.33
C ILE A 109 -13.25 3.41 -12.56
N SER A 110 -13.19 2.56 -13.59
CA SER A 110 -14.26 1.61 -13.90
C SER A 110 -14.48 0.53 -12.83
N GLY A 111 -13.53 0.30 -11.97
CA GLY A 111 -13.64 -0.62 -10.84
C GLY A 111 -14.14 0.03 -9.55
N THR A 112 -14.33 1.36 -9.57
CA THR A 112 -14.92 2.14 -8.47
C THR A 112 -16.39 2.37 -8.81
N ASN A 113 -17.28 2.45 -7.81
CA ASN A 113 -18.69 2.74 -8.09
C ASN A 113 -18.86 4.19 -8.58
N ASP A 114 -19.86 4.42 -9.43
CA ASP A 114 -20.06 5.71 -10.11
C ASP A 114 -20.30 6.85 -9.10
N SER A 115 -20.93 6.60 -7.98
CA SER A 115 -21.18 7.62 -6.95
C SER A 115 -19.86 8.07 -6.30
N ASP A 116 -18.94 7.13 -6.01
CA ASP A 116 -17.63 7.47 -5.44
C ASP A 116 -16.74 8.17 -6.47
N VAL A 117 -16.81 7.75 -7.74
CA VAL A 117 -16.10 8.43 -8.83
C VAL A 117 -16.53 9.88 -8.94
N ALA A 118 -17.85 10.14 -8.95
CA ALA A 118 -18.39 11.49 -9.04
C ALA A 118 -18.08 12.32 -7.78
N GLN A 119 -18.29 11.76 -6.59
CA GLN A 119 -18.03 12.44 -5.31
C GLN A 119 -16.58 12.85 -5.17
N ARG A 120 -15.65 11.97 -5.55
CA ARG A 120 -14.21 12.19 -5.43
C ARG A 120 -13.61 12.98 -6.60
N GLY A 121 -14.39 13.26 -7.64
CA GLY A 121 -13.89 13.92 -8.85
C GLY A 121 -12.73 13.13 -9.48
N MET A 122 -12.86 11.80 -9.57
CA MET A 122 -11.83 10.95 -10.12
C MET A 122 -11.75 11.12 -11.65
N VAL A 123 -10.58 11.44 -12.14
CA VAL A 123 -10.31 11.58 -13.58
C VAL A 123 -9.08 10.76 -13.97
N GLU A 124 -9.11 10.24 -15.19
CA GLU A 124 -7.95 9.54 -15.73
C GLU A 124 -6.71 10.43 -15.68
N THR A 125 -5.66 9.89 -15.05
CA THR A 125 -4.39 10.59 -14.89
C THR A 125 -3.27 9.62 -15.26
N PRO A 126 -2.49 9.91 -16.31
CA PRO A 126 -1.36 9.07 -16.67
C PRO A 126 -0.32 9.08 -15.55
N PHE A 127 0.58 8.08 -15.58
CA PHE A 127 1.70 8.04 -14.64
C PHE A 127 2.46 9.35 -14.66
N LYS A 128 2.61 9.96 -13.48
CA LYS A 128 3.42 11.16 -13.24
C LYS A 128 4.36 10.89 -12.09
N VAL A 129 5.58 11.41 -12.22
CA VAL A 129 6.56 11.42 -11.13
C VAL A 129 6.95 12.85 -10.81
N PHE A 130 7.15 13.13 -9.54
CA PHE A 130 7.64 14.42 -9.04
C PHE A 130 8.86 14.20 -8.18
N ILE A 131 9.98 14.76 -8.60
CA ILE A 131 11.26 14.76 -7.90
C ILE A 131 11.45 16.14 -7.29
N ASN A 132 11.76 16.18 -5.99
CA ASN A 132 11.83 17.40 -5.19
C ASN A 132 10.55 18.25 -5.30
N PRO A 133 9.37 17.66 -5.06
CA PRO A 133 8.11 18.36 -5.21
C PRO A 133 7.96 19.53 -4.24
N LYS A 134 7.33 20.60 -4.75
CA LYS A 134 6.82 21.71 -3.96
C LYS A 134 5.34 21.87 -4.22
N VAL A 135 4.57 22.03 -3.17
CA VAL A 135 3.11 22.16 -3.24
C VAL A 135 2.70 23.57 -2.82
N LYS A 136 1.82 24.17 -3.60
CA LYS A 136 1.14 25.43 -3.29
C LYS A 136 -0.36 25.18 -3.29
N ILE A 137 -1.00 25.31 -2.12
CA ILE A 137 -2.45 25.19 -1.97
C ILE A 137 -3.14 26.36 -2.68
N ILE A 138 -4.29 26.08 -3.29
CA ILE A 138 -5.15 27.07 -3.94
C ILE A 138 -6.50 27.09 -3.22
N GLY A 139 -6.91 28.29 -2.79
CA GLY A 139 -8.17 28.46 -2.06
C GLY A 139 -8.15 27.79 -0.68
N ASN A 140 -9.34 27.72 -0.06
CA ASN A 140 -9.55 27.19 1.29
C ASN A 140 -10.57 26.03 1.33
N SER A 141 -10.97 25.54 0.16
CA SER A 141 -11.94 24.42 0.09
C SER A 141 -11.29 23.10 0.48
N HIS A 142 -11.98 22.36 1.33
CA HIS A 142 -11.54 21.04 1.80
C HIS A 142 -12.60 19.98 1.49
N THR A 143 -12.18 18.74 1.43
CA THR A 143 -13.05 17.56 1.44
C THR A 143 -12.58 16.59 2.51
N GLU A 144 -13.56 15.97 3.18
CA GLU A 144 -13.33 14.90 4.15
C GLU A 144 -13.69 13.58 3.47
N GLU A 145 -12.68 12.76 3.22
CA GLU A 145 -12.83 11.49 2.53
C GLU A 145 -12.02 10.42 3.26
N ARG A 146 -12.45 9.18 3.09
CA ARG A 146 -11.74 8.04 3.62
C ARG A 146 -10.48 7.76 2.80
N GLU A 147 -9.34 7.71 3.50
CA GLU A 147 -8.04 7.33 2.94
C GLU A 147 -7.56 6.02 3.54
N GLY A 148 -6.88 5.23 2.71
CA GLY A 148 -6.07 4.10 3.10
C GLY A 148 -4.65 4.27 2.57
N CYS A 149 -3.72 3.43 3.02
CA CYS A 149 -2.32 3.47 2.62
C CYS A 149 -1.79 2.05 2.40
N CYS A 150 -1.02 1.85 1.33
CA CYS A 150 -0.36 0.56 1.09
C CYS A 150 0.61 0.17 2.20
N SER A 151 1.19 1.15 2.91
CA SER A 151 2.08 0.92 4.06
C SER A 151 1.33 0.64 5.36
N MET A 152 0.01 0.80 5.37
CA MET A 152 -0.86 0.52 6.51
C MET A 152 -2.07 -0.29 6.01
N ASN A 153 -1.77 -1.48 5.53
CA ASN A 153 -2.72 -2.35 4.85
C ASN A 153 -3.95 -2.64 5.73
N GLN A 154 -5.14 -2.57 5.13
CA GLN A 154 -6.44 -2.90 5.74
C GLN A 154 -6.93 -1.89 6.80
N TYR A 155 -6.30 -0.76 6.91
CA TYR A 155 -6.76 0.34 7.74
C TYR A 155 -7.06 1.57 6.89
N SER A 156 -8.14 2.23 7.24
CA SER A 156 -8.54 3.49 6.62
C SER A 156 -9.10 4.45 7.66
N ALA A 157 -9.04 5.75 7.37
CA ALA A 157 -9.61 6.78 8.22
C ALA A 157 -10.11 7.97 7.39
N ILE A 158 -10.94 8.83 7.99
CA ILE A 158 -11.36 10.08 7.37
C ILE A 158 -10.24 11.10 7.52
N VAL A 159 -9.87 11.74 6.42
CA VAL A 159 -8.84 12.78 6.38
C VAL A 159 -9.35 13.99 5.61
N SER A 160 -9.21 15.16 6.21
CA SER A 160 -9.51 16.44 5.55
C SER A 160 -8.34 16.85 4.65
N ARG A 161 -8.63 17.17 3.38
CA ARG A 161 -7.63 17.60 2.40
C ARG A 161 -8.11 18.83 1.63
N HIS A 162 -7.18 19.67 1.23
CA HIS A 162 -7.46 20.74 0.29
C HIS A 162 -7.89 20.16 -1.06
N LYS A 163 -8.92 20.76 -1.67
CA LYS A 163 -9.46 20.32 -2.96
C LYS A 163 -8.56 20.65 -4.15
N GLU A 164 -7.68 21.63 -4.01
CA GLU A 164 -6.98 22.20 -5.14
C GLU A 164 -5.58 22.67 -4.75
N LEU A 165 -4.61 22.29 -5.57
CA LEU A 165 -3.21 22.67 -5.38
C LEU A 165 -2.44 22.70 -6.70
N ILE A 166 -1.30 23.37 -6.68
CA ILE A 166 -0.29 23.27 -7.72
C ILE A 166 0.90 22.51 -7.13
N VAL A 167 1.29 21.43 -7.79
CA VAL A 167 2.54 20.73 -7.52
C VAL A 167 3.56 21.07 -8.61
N SER A 168 4.79 21.33 -8.20
CA SER A 168 5.91 21.57 -9.11
C SER A 168 7.12 20.76 -8.65
N GLY A 169 7.98 20.36 -9.58
CA GLY A 169 9.16 19.55 -9.32
C GLY A 169 9.82 19.13 -10.63
N TYR A 170 10.65 18.11 -10.59
CA TYR A 170 11.26 17.58 -11.81
C TYR A 170 10.59 16.24 -12.17
N ASN A 171 10.44 15.98 -13.47
CA ASN A 171 9.97 14.68 -13.96
C ASN A 171 11.14 13.68 -14.08
N GLU A 172 10.86 12.48 -14.59
CA GLU A 172 11.84 11.42 -14.81
C GLU A 172 12.92 11.76 -15.84
N LEU A 173 12.68 12.78 -16.67
CA LEU A 173 13.65 13.27 -17.66
C LEU A 173 14.54 14.40 -17.10
N GLY A 174 14.24 14.90 -15.89
CA GLY A 174 14.95 16.03 -15.29
C GLY A 174 14.40 17.38 -15.73
N GLU A 175 13.25 17.41 -16.39
CA GLU A 175 12.58 18.63 -16.80
C GLU A 175 11.76 19.19 -15.64
N HIS A 176 11.79 20.51 -15.43
CA HIS A 176 10.96 21.15 -14.42
C HIS A 176 9.50 21.20 -14.91
N VAL A 177 8.61 20.58 -14.15
CA VAL A 177 7.19 20.49 -14.46
C VAL A 177 6.35 21.16 -13.38
N LYS A 178 5.17 21.63 -13.81
CA LYS A 178 4.16 22.21 -12.92
C LYS A 178 2.81 21.66 -13.33
N TRP A 179 2.05 21.18 -12.34
CA TRP A 179 0.75 20.58 -12.57
C TRP A 179 -0.28 21.09 -11.58
N HIS A 180 -1.45 21.44 -12.11
CA HIS A 180 -2.61 21.81 -11.33
C HIS A 180 -3.43 20.55 -11.01
N ALA A 181 -3.49 20.17 -9.76
CA ALA A 181 -4.20 19.00 -9.27
C ALA A 181 -5.46 19.44 -8.52
N GLN A 182 -6.56 18.74 -8.79
CA GLN A 182 -7.86 18.98 -8.17
C GLN A 182 -8.45 17.69 -7.64
N ASP A 183 -9.33 17.80 -6.65
CA ASP A 183 -10.15 16.74 -6.06
C ASP A 183 -9.33 15.48 -5.70
N TRP A 184 -9.60 14.34 -6.32
CA TRP A 184 -8.90 13.09 -6.03
C TRP A 184 -7.39 13.19 -6.26
N ASN A 185 -6.99 13.83 -7.33
CA ASN A 185 -5.58 14.03 -7.63
C ASN A 185 -4.88 14.93 -6.59
N ALA A 186 -5.55 15.99 -6.13
CA ALA A 186 -5.01 16.84 -5.06
C ALA A 186 -4.85 16.07 -3.75
N ARG A 187 -5.80 15.17 -3.44
CA ARG A 187 -5.74 14.29 -2.27
C ARG A 187 -4.54 13.35 -2.35
N ILE A 188 -4.34 12.67 -3.49
CA ILE A 188 -3.18 11.77 -3.70
C ILE A 188 -1.88 12.54 -3.49
N VAL A 189 -1.72 13.70 -4.12
CA VAL A 189 -0.50 14.52 -3.95
C VAL A 189 -0.24 14.83 -2.47
N GLN A 190 -1.26 15.24 -1.71
CA GLN A 190 -1.10 15.56 -0.28
C GLN A 190 -0.74 14.31 0.55
N HIS A 191 -1.31 13.15 0.22
CA HIS A 191 -0.98 11.89 0.86
C HIS A 191 0.49 11.51 0.64
N GLU A 192 0.97 11.60 -0.60
CA GLU A 192 2.37 11.28 -0.93
C GLU A 192 3.35 12.31 -0.32
N MET A 193 2.97 13.58 -0.27
CA MET A 193 3.76 14.61 0.43
C MET A 193 3.88 14.34 1.92
N ASP A 194 2.85 13.78 2.55
CA ASP A 194 2.93 13.40 3.97
C ASP A 194 4.01 12.34 4.18
N HIS A 195 4.07 11.32 3.35
CA HIS A 195 5.14 10.32 3.40
C HIS A 195 6.54 10.93 3.26
N LEU A 196 6.71 11.91 2.36
CA LEU A 196 7.99 12.60 2.20
C LEU A 196 8.40 13.40 3.46
N ASN A 197 7.41 13.81 4.25
CA ASN A 197 7.60 14.52 5.50
C ASN A 197 7.60 13.60 6.74
N GLY A 198 7.62 12.27 6.55
CA GLY A 198 7.62 11.30 7.65
C GLY A 198 6.28 11.17 8.38
N SER A 199 5.19 11.65 7.76
CA SER A 199 3.83 11.56 8.29
C SER A 199 3.03 10.47 7.58
N LEU A 200 2.00 9.96 8.26
CA LEU A 200 1.03 9.03 7.71
C LEU A 200 -0.37 9.64 7.79
N PHE A 201 -1.32 9.10 7.05
CA PHE A 201 -2.71 9.57 7.09
C PHE A 201 -3.32 9.50 8.49
N THR A 202 -2.85 8.57 9.34
CA THR A 202 -3.27 8.45 10.74
C THR A 202 -2.88 9.64 11.61
N ASP A 203 -1.85 10.38 11.24
CA ASP A 203 -1.43 11.59 11.94
C ASP A 203 -2.33 12.79 11.59
N LYS A 204 -3.14 12.64 10.55
CA LYS A 204 -4.04 13.66 9.98
C LYS A 204 -5.52 13.29 10.08
N MET A 205 -5.84 12.07 10.51
CA MET A 205 -7.21 11.60 10.61
C MET A 205 -8.02 12.41 11.60
N GLN A 206 -9.30 12.65 11.25
CA GLN A 206 -10.25 13.35 12.11
C GLN A 206 -11.67 12.87 11.83
N PRO A 207 -12.45 12.56 12.87
CA PRO A 207 -11.98 12.35 14.25
C PRO A 207 -11.15 11.07 14.39
N ALA A 208 -10.48 10.88 15.52
CA ALA A 208 -9.66 9.67 15.77
C ALA A 208 -10.49 8.39 15.66
N GLU A 209 -11.77 8.43 16.01
CA GLU A 209 -12.74 7.34 15.92
C GLU A 209 -13.07 6.93 14.46
N SER A 210 -12.65 7.73 13.49
CA SER A 210 -12.79 7.39 12.06
C SER A 210 -11.86 6.26 11.62
N LEU A 211 -10.82 5.90 12.40
CA LEU A 211 -9.93 4.79 12.11
C LEU A 211 -10.72 3.48 12.11
N ALA A 212 -10.67 2.79 11.01
CA ALA A 212 -11.37 1.53 10.83
C ALA A 212 -10.42 0.46 10.28
N PHE A 213 -10.60 -0.75 10.79
CA PHE A 213 -10.10 -1.96 10.15
C PHE A 213 -11.11 -2.36 9.06
N ASP A 214 -10.71 -2.35 7.80
CA ASP A 214 -11.64 -2.47 6.66
C ASP A 214 -12.43 -3.79 6.65
N TYR A 215 -11.93 -4.83 7.30
CA TYR A 215 -12.60 -6.12 7.40
C TYR A 215 -13.36 -6.37 8.71
N TRP A 216 -13.57 -5.35 9.53
CA TRP A 216 -14.24 -5.53 10.83
C TRP A 216 -15.61 -6.21 10.75
N LYS A 217 -16.39 -5.91 9.69
CA LYS A 217 -17.68 -6.56 9.45
C LYS A 217 -17.52 -8.06 9.19
N LEU A 218 -16.50 -8.43 8.40
CA LEU A 218 -16.22 -9.82 8.07
C LEU A 218 -15.76 -10.61 9.30
N VAL A 219 -14.96 -9.97 10.17
CA VAL A 219 -14.55 -10.56 11.45
C VAL A 219 -15.77 -10.85 12.31
N ASN A 220 -16.70 -9.90 12.43
CA ASN A 220 -17.92 -10.07 13.22
C ASN A 220 -18.86 -11.15 12.65
N VAL A 221 -19.02 -11.22 11.32
CA VAL A 221 -19.83 -12.26 10.66
C VAL A 221 -19.23 -13.67 10.89
N ARG A 222 -17.92 -13.76 11.02
CA ARG A 222 -17.20 -15.02 11.28
C ARG A 222 -16.91 -15.29 12.75
N GLU A 223 -17.56 -14.58 13.66
CA GLU A 223 -17.40 -14.75 15.12
C GLU A 223 -15.93 -14.68 15.58
N GLY A 224 -15.13 -13.85 14.92
CA GLY A 224 -13.70 -13.70 15.18
C GLY A 224 -12.78 -14.70 14.46
N ASP A 225 -13.32 -15.72 13.81
CA ASP A 225 -12.53 -16.70 13.04
C ASP A 225 -12.13 -16.13 11.65
N PHE A 226 -11.34 -15.06 11.69
CA PHE A 226 -10.81 -14.40 10.51
C PHE A 226 -9.29 -14.39 10.55
N ARG A 227 -8.68 -15.10 9.60
CA ARG A 227 -7.23 -15.12 9.44
C ARG A 227 -6.83 -14.27 8.24
N LEU A 228 -6.02 -13.25 8.48
CA LEU A 228 -5.37 -12.50 7.42
C LEU A 228 -4.30 -13.36 6.77
N SER A 229 -4.51 -13.75 5.52
CA SER A 229 -3.45 -14.37 4.73
C SER A 229 -2.64 -13.28 4.03
N PHE A 230 -1.35 -13.20 4.31
CA PHE A 230 -0.43 -12.28 3.62
C PHE A 230 -0.09 -12.70 2.18
N GLY A 231 -0.77 -13.68 1.64
CA GLY A 231 -0.54 -14.25 0.31
C GLY A 231 -1.57 -13.81 -0.72
N GLY A 232 -1.43 -12.64 -1.29
CA GLY A 232 -2.23 -12.20 -2.43
C GLY A 232 -2.88 -10.85 -2.22
N TYR A 233 -2.13 -9.82 -2.54
CA TYR A 233 -2.68 -8.49 -2.75
C TYR A 233 -3.52 -8.52 -4.03
N ARG A 234 -4.79 -8.84 -3.90
CA ARG A 234 -5.77 -8.46 -4.92
C ARG A 234 -6.24 -7.09 -4.51
N GLY A 235 -6.02 -6.11 -5.39
CA GLY A 235 -6.30 -4.71 -5.15
C GLY A 235 -7.69 -4.45 -4.57
N TRP A 236 -7.91 -3.29 -4.06
CA TRP A 236 -9.13 -2.75 -3.40
C TRP A 236 -10.46 -3.02 -4.13
N ARG A 237 -10.43 -3.53 -5.35
CA ARG A 237 -11.56 -3.80 -6.24
C ARG A 237 -12.52 -4.89 -5.79
N GLN A 238 -12.21 -5.71 -4.79
CA GLN A 238 -12.97 -6.94 -4.57
C GLN A 238 -14.01 -6.87 -3.44
N TYR A 239 -14.27 -5.71 -2.87
CA TYR A 239 -15.28 -5.56 -1.82
C TYR A 239 -16.31 -4.46 -2.07
N SER A 240 -16.66 -4.20 -3.33
CA SER A 240 -18.00 -3.73 -3.62
C SER A 240 -18.92 -4.92 -3.34
N TYR A 241 -19.64 -4.87 -2.24
CA TYR A 241 -20.79 -5.67 -1.82
C TYR A 241 -21.22 -6.79 -2.79
N ILE A 242 -20.46 -7.88 -2.88
CA ILE A 242 -21.03 -9.13 -3.35
C ILE A 242 -21.79 -9.69 -2.15
N THR A 243 -23.09 -9.48 -2.18
CA THR A 243 -24.07 -10.21 -1.38
C THR A 243 -23.66 -11.68 -1.31
N PRO A 244 -23.64 -12.29 -0.13
CA PRO A 244 -23.39 -13.73 0.01
C PRO A 244 -24.66 -14.48 -0.39
N ILE A 245 -25.00 -14.48 -1.66
CA ILE A 245 -26.03 -15.35 -2.24
C ILE A 245 -25.34 -16.07 -3.39
N LEU A 246 -24.83 -17.21 -3.09
CA LEU A 246 -24.64 -18.40 -3.92
C LEU A 246 -23.40 -19.20 -3.56
N ILE A 247 -23.40 -19.83 -2.38
CA ILE A 247 -22.75 -21.13 -2.16
C ILE A 247 -23.61 -21.89 -1.13
N MET A 248 -24.81 -22.26 -1.53
CA MET A 248 -25.55 -23.38 -1.00
C MET A 248 -25.96 -24.22 -2.20
N ILE A 249 -25.01 -24.90 -2.82
CA ILE A 249 -25.34 -26.09 -3.60
C ILE A 249 -25.25 -27.24 -2.61
N PRO A 250 -26.36 -27.85 -2.20
CA PRO A 250 -26.31 -29.08 -1.45
C PRO A 250 -25.77 -30.16 -2.37
N ILE A 251 -24.62 -30.70 -2.06
CA ILE A 251 -24.18 -31.98 -2.61
C ILE A 251 -25.12 -33.03 -1.99
N LEU A 252 -26.22 -33.30 -2.67
CA LEU A 252 -26.99 -34.50 -2.40
C LEU A 252 -26.14 -35.72 -2.76
N PRO A 253 -26.04 -36.73 -1.88
CA PRO A 253 -25.27 -37.92 -2.15
C PRO A 253 -25.97 -38.77 -3.19
N LEU A 254 -25.27 -39.03 -4.29
CA LEU A 254 -25.60 -40.10 -5.23
C LEU A 254 -25.14 -41.44 -4.60
N ILE A 255 -25.93 -41.96 -3.65
CA ILE A 255 -25.86 -43.33 -3.18
C ILE A 255 -27.28 -43.83 -3.09
N LEU A 256 -27.71 -44.51 -4.09
CA LEU A 256 -28.60 -45.70 -4.06
C LEU A 256 -29.06 -45.99 -5.49
N ILE A 257 -28.45 -46.95 -6.10
CA ILE A 257 -29.08 -47.98 -6.98
C ILE A 257 -27.94 -48.94 -7.40
N LEU A 258 -27.77 -49.98 -6.58
CA LEU A 258 -27.29 -51.27 -7.03
C LEU A 258 -27.64 -52.28 -5.91
N VAL A 259 -28.92 -52.68 -5.89
CA VAL A 259 -29.35 -54.00 -5.38
C VAL A 259 -30.56 -54.37 -6.19
N LYS A 260 -30.35 -55.10 -7.19
CA LYS A 260 -30.94 -56.35 -7.67
C LYS A 260 -30.51 -56.61 -9.11
#